data_e8e698dd8f2b61db67fa57b38d0adafd
#
_entry.id   e8e698dd8f2b61db67fa57b38d0adafd
#
_cell.length_a   1.000
_cell.length_b   1.000
_cell.length_c   1.000
_cell.angle_alpha   90.00
_cell.angle_beta   90.00
_cell.angle_gamma   90.00
#
_symmetry.space_group_name_H-M   'P 1'
#
loop_
_entity.id
_entity.type
_entity.pdbx_description
1 polymer ?
#
loop_
_entity_poly.entity_id
_entity_poly.type
_entity_poly.pdbx_seq_one_letter_code
_entity_poly.pdbx_strand_id
1 'polypeptide(L)'
;MKAIKTSLAALFLTIWVNSLVFAQTASTRTPDVPFVPTRPAVVEGMLELAKVTKNDVLYDLGCGDGRIVITAAQKYGATGTGIDIDPQRIKEATKNAEEAKVTDKVNFKQADLFETDFSKATVVTLYLLPAINLKLKPILMKQLKPGTRIVSHAFDMGDWKPEKTVEVDGTTIYFWTIPAKK
;
A
#
# COMPACT_ATOMS: atom_id res chain seq x y z
N MET A 1 46.03 -62.69 -25.89
CA MET A 1 45.81 -61.27 -25.94
C MET A 1 44.56 -60.99 -25.19
N LYS A 2 44.62 -60.39 -23.97
CA LYS A 2 43.48 -60.10 -23.06
C LYS A 2 43.07 -58.67 -23.22
N ALA A 3 41.81 -58.42 -23.62
CA ALA A 3 41.24 -57.10 -23.73
C ALA A 3 40.82 -56.60 -22.34
N ILE A 4 41.31 -55.43 -21.92
CA ILE A 4 40.95 -54.73 -20.69
C ILE A 4 39.72 -53.89 -21.00
N LYS A 5 38.60 -54.20 -20.31
CA LYS A 5 37.40 -53.32 -20.35
C LYS A 5 37.51 -52.30 -19.24
N THR A 6 37.71 -51.04 -19.58
CA THR A 6 37.62 -49.92 -18.64
C THR A 6 36.19 -49.47 -18.50
N SER A 7 35.64 -49.63 -17.30
CA SER A 7 34.30 -49.17 -16.96
C SER A 7 34.38 -47.71 -16.49
N LEU A 8 33.74 -46.78 -17.19
CA LEU A 8 33.60 -45.39 -16.80
C LEU A 8 32.41 -45.29 -15.89
N ALA A 9 32.64 -45.10 -14.60
CA ALA A 9 31.59 -44.78 -13.63
C ALA A 9 31.33 -43.26 -13.67
N ALA A 10 30.17 -42.86 -14.21
CA ALA A 10 29.72 -41.48 -14.18
C ALA A 10 29.18 -41.13 -12.81
N LEU A 11 29.88 -40.27 -12.10
CA LEU A 11 29.50 -39.75 -10.80
C LEU A 11 28.47 -38.60 -10.99
N PHE A 12 27.19 -38.87 -10.84
CA PHE A 12 26.17 -37.83 -10.81
C PHE A 12 26.18 -37.11 -9.46
N LEU A 13 26.77 -35.91 -9.45
CA LEU A 13 26.73 -35.00 -8.32
C LEU A 13 25.38 -34.27 -8.32
N THR A 14 24.42 -34.72 -7.53
CA THR A 14 23.14 -34.02 -7.34
C THR A 14 23.35 -32.82 -6.41
N ILE A 15 23.41 -31.63 -6.99
CA ILE A 15 23.41 -30.38 -6.23
C ILE A 15 22.00 -30.14 -5.70
N TRP A 16 21.83 -30.36 -4.39
CA TRP A 16 20.62 -29.92 -3.66
C TRP A 16 20.68 -28.41 -3.46
N VAL A 17 19.95 -27.67 -4.29
CA VAL A 17 19.71 -26.25 -4.07
C VAL A 17 18.67 -26.12 -2.96
N ASN A 18 19.13 -25.84 -1.74
CA ASN A 18 18.25 -25.43 -0.65
C ASN A 18 17.70 -24.05 -0.97
N SER A 19 16.51 -23.98 -1.57
CA SER A 19 15.74 -22.76 -1.66
C SER A 19 15.27 -22.40 -0.25
N LEU A 20 15.95 -21.46 0.39
CA LEU A 20 15.48 -20.80 1.60
C LEU A 20 14.25 -19.97 1.21
N VAL A 21 13.08 -20.56 1.36
CA VAL A 21 11.81 -19.83 1.31
C VAL A 21 11.79 -18.97 2.57
N PHE A 22 12.11 -17.69 2.42
CA PHE A 22 11.78 -16.69 3.43
C PHE A 22 10.26 -16.63 3.52
N ALA A 23 9.69 -17.41 4.43
CA ALA A 23 8.31 -17.23 4.85
C ALA A 23 8.22 -15.83 5.48
N GLN A 24 7.64 -14.89 4.76
CA GLN A 24 7.28 -13.59 5.30
C GLN A 24 6.27 -13.86 6.41
N THR A 25 6.68 -13.73 7.67
CA THR A 25 5.81 -13.89 8.83
C THR A 25 4.75 -12.79 8.73
N ALA A 26 3.53 -13.20 8.39
CA ALA A 26 2.39 -12.28 8.43
C ALA A 26 2.30 -11.70 9.84
N SER A 27 2.18 -10.39 9.96
CA SER A 27 2.00 -9.73 11.24
C SER A 27 0.75 -10.29 11.93
N THR A 28 0.90 -10.79 13.15
CA THR A 28 -0.22 -11.31 13.97
C THR A 28 -0.80 -10.24 14.88
N ARG A 29 -0.37 -9.00 14.73
CA ARG A 29 -0.82 -7.87 15.55
C ARG A 29 -2.28 -7.54 15.24
N THR A 30 -3.06 -7.27 16.29
CA THR A 30 -4.44 -6.79 16.18
C THR A 30 -4.48 -5.40 15.50
N PRO A 31 -5.47 -5.12 14.66
CA PRO A 31 -5.67 -3.79 14.08
C PRO A 31 -5.79 -2.69 15.15
N ASP A 32 -5.08 -1.57 14.97
CA ASP A 32 -5.16 -0.42 15.90
C ASP A 32 -6.44 0.40 15.72
N VAL A 33 -7.13 0.20 14.58
CA VAL A 33 -8.35 0.94 14.23
C VAL A 33 -9.43 -0.01 13.72
N PRO A 34 -10.71 0.23 14.03
CA PRO A 34 -11.81 -0.54 13.45
C PRO A 34 -11.93 -0.23 11.95
N PHE A 35 -12.33 -1.22 11.16
CA PHE A 35 -12.66 -1.00 9.76
C PHE A 35 -13.97 -0.19 9.63
N VAL A 36 -13.87 1.01 9.08
CA VAL A 36 -15.01 1.87 8.72
C VAL A 36 -14.85 2.27 7.25
N PRO A 37 -15.76 1.86 6.37
CA PRO A 37 -15.61 2.12 4.95
C PRO A 37 -15.83 3.61 4.61
N THR A 38 -14.91 4.20 3.85
CA THR A 38 -15.07 5.55 3.29
C THR A 38 -16.21 5.56 2.26
N ARG A 39 -17.12 6.54 2.35
CA ARG A 39 -18.22 6.67 1.39
C ARG A 39 -17.70 7.00 -0.02
N PRO A 40 -18.37 6.53 -1.09
CA PRO A 40 -17.89 6.71 -2.46
C PRO A 40 -17.60 8.16 -2.84
N ALA A 41 -18.49 9.11 -2.48
CA ALA A 41 -18.28 10.53 -2.74
C ALA A 41 -17.01 11.08 -2.08
N VAL A 42 -16.70 10.62 -0.86
CA VAL A 42 -15.49 11.02 -0.12
C VAL A 42 -14.24 10.40 -0.78
N VAL A 43 -14.31 9.14 -1.23
CA VAL A 43 -13.21 8.52 -2.00
C VAL A 43 -12.89 9.34 -3.24
N GLU A 44 -13.92 9.72 -4.00
CA GLU A 44 -13.75 10.56 -5.20
C GLU A 44 -13.15 11.92 -4.84
N GLY A 45 -13.69 12.60 -3.83
CA GLY A 45 -13.17 13.88 -3.37
C GLY A 45 -11.70 13.82 -2.90
N MET A 46 -11.28 12.72 -2.23
CA MET A 46 -9.89 12.51 -1.85
C MET A 46 -8.98 12.39 -3.08
N LEU A 47 -9.39 11.60 -4.08
CA LEU A 47 -8.61 11.38 -5.30
C LEU A 47 -8.54 12.65 -6.17
N GLU A 48 -9.62 13.41 -6.26
CA GLU A 48 -9.68 14.71 -6.95
C GLU A 48 -8.80 15.75 -6.23
N LEU A 49 -8.89 15.85 -4.91
CA LEU A 49 -8.07 16.77 -4.11
C LEU A 49 -6.57 16.48 -4.29
N ALA A 50 -6.20 15.20 -4.36
CA ALA A 50 -4.85 14.75 -4.67
C ALA A 50 -4.48 14.93 -6.15
N LYS A 51 -5.43 15.28 -7.03
CA LYS A 51 -5.22 15.37 -8.49
C LYS A 51 -4.58 14.10 -9.05
N VAL A 52 -5.15 12.95 -8.69
CA VAL A 52 -4.65 11.63 -9.14
C VAL A 52 -4.71 11.51 -10.66
N THR A 53 -3.68 10.94 -11.26
CA THR A 53 -3.55 10.70 -12.70
C THR A 53 -3.03 9.29 -12.97
N LYS A 54 -3.02 8.88 -14.23
CA LYS A 54 -2.48 7.57 -14.66
C LYS A 54 -0.97 7.39 -14.40
N ASN A 55 -0.26 8.46 -14.12
CA ASN A 55 1.18 8.41 -13.82
C ASN A 55 1.47 8.25 -12.32
N ASP A 56 0.43 8.18 -11.51
CA ASP A 56 0.59 8.08 -10.06
C ASP A 56 0.73 6.65 -9.57
N VAL A 57 1.52 6.52 -8.51
CA VAL A 57 1.63 5.34 -7.67
C VAL A 57 0.99 5.67 -6.32
N LEU A 58 -0.22 5.17 -6.10
CA LEU A 58 -0.99 5.42 -4.89
C LEU A 58 -0.70 4.35 -3.84
N TYR A 59 -0.46 4.77 -2.60
CA TYR A 59 -0.45 3.89 -1.43
C TYR A 59 -1.59 4.27 -0.50
N ASP A 60 -2.41 3.27 -0.14
CA ASP A 60 -3.48 3.41 0.85
C ASP A 60 -3.08 2.66 2.13
N LEU A 61 -2.81 3.40 3.20
CA LEU A 61 -2.31 2.85 4.45
C LEU A 61 -3.46 2.63 5.42
N GLY A 62 -3.80 1.37 5.67
CA GLY A 62 -5.05 0.94 6.29
C GLY A 62 -6.16 0.82 5.24
N CYS A 63 -5.91 0.04 4.18
CA CYS A 63 -6.72 0.09 2.96
C CYS A 63 -8.11 -0.57 3.09
N GLY A 64 -8.35 -1.32 4.17
CA GLY A 64 -9.61 -2.02 4.35
C GLY A 64 -9.95 -2.92 3.15
N ASP A 65 -11.11 -2.73 2.56
CA ASP A 65 -11.61 -3.48 1.41
C ASP A 65 -11.04 -3.01 0.04
N GLY A 66 -10.06 -2.11 0.05
CA GLY A 66 -9.32 -1.67 -1.13
C GLY A 66 -10.00 -0.62 -1.99
N ARG A 67 -11.17 -0.09 -1.57
CA ARG A 67 -12.01 0.78 -2.40
C ARG A 67 -11.31 2.02 -2.94
N ILE A 68 -10.42 2.66 -2.18
CA ILE A 68 -9.70 3.87 -2.62
C ILE A 68 -8.73 3.51 -3.74
N VAL A 69 -7.92 2.47 -3.56
CA VAL A 69 -6.94 1.99 -4.55
C VAL A 69 -7.63 1.53 -5.83
N ILE A 70 -8.72 0.77 -5.70
CA ILE A 70 -9.52 0.27 -6.83
C ILE A 70 -10.13 1.45 -7.61
N THR A 71 -10.74 2.42 -6.91
CA THR A 71 -11.31 3.61 -7.56
C THR A 71 -10.24 4.43 -8.28
N ALA A 72 -9.04 4.57 -7.70
CA ALA A 72 -7.92 5.26 -8.34
C ALA A 72 -7.52 4.57 -9.65
N ALA A 73 -7.47 3.24 -9.67
CA ALA A 73 -7.15 2.48 -10.87
C ALA A 73 -8.24 2.57 -11.95
N GLN A 74 -9.53 2.42 -11.55
CA GLN A 74 -10.65 2.45 -12.48
C GLN A 74 -10.87 3.83 -13.11
N LYS A 75 -10.90 4.89 -12.30
CA LYS A 75 -11.26 6.24 -12.77
C LYS A 75 -10.09 7.01 -13.35
N TYR A 76 -8.91 6.84 -12.81
CA TYR A 76 -7.74 7.66 -13.18
C TYR A 76 -6.63 6.85 -13.85
N GLY A 77 -6.73 5.53 -13.89
CA GLY A 77 -5.72 4.66 -14.48
C GLY A 77 -4.42 4.56 -13.67
N ALA A 78 -4.42 5.06 -12.43
CA ALA A 78 -3.28 5.00 -11.53
C ALA A 78 -2.93 3.54 -11.16
N THR A 79 -1.67 3.30 -10.80
CA THR A 79 -1.29 2.06 -10.11
C THR A 79 -1.33 2.27 -8.62
N GLY A 80 -1.57 1.20 -7.84
CA GLY A 80 -1.65 1.37 -6.41
C GLY A 80 -1.38 0.13 -5.58
N THR A 81 -1.03 0.37 -4.32
CA THR A 81 -0.86 -0.67 -3.30
C THR A 81 -1.67 -0.31 -2.06
N GLY A 82 -2.56 -1.20 -1.67
CA GLY A 82 -3.24 -1.15 -0.38
C GLY A 82 -2.48 -1.98 0.65
N ILE A 83 -2.34 -1.43 1.85
CA ILE A 83 -1.69 -2.10 2.99
C ILE A 83 -2.69 -2.15 4.13
N ASP A 84 -2.90 -3.32 4.67
CA ASP A 84 -3.69 -3.53 5.88
C ASP A 84 -3.07 -4.63 6.73
N ILE A 85 -3.24 -4.55 8.03
CA ILE A 85 -2.75 -5.57 8.96
C ILE A 85 -3.71 -6.75 9.07
N ASP A 86 -5.00 -6.53 8.75
CA ASP A 86 -6.05 -7.53 8.83
C ASP A 86 -6.07 -8.40 7.56
N PRO A 87 -5.78 -9.71 7.67
CA PRO A 87 -5.79 -10.63 6.51
C PRO A 87 -7.17 -10.74 5.87
N GLN A 88 -8.25 -10.53 6.63
CA GLN A 88 -9.61 -10.55 6.08
C GLN A 88 -9.83 -9.35 5.14
N ARG A 89 -9.36 -8.17 5.53
CA ARG A 89 -9.45 -6.96 4.68
C ARG A 89 -8.66 -7.14 3.39
N ILE A 90 -7.47 -7.71 3.46
CA ILE A 90 -6.66 -8.01 2.27
C ILE A 90 -7.36 -9.01 1.33
N LYS A 91 -7.98 -10.04 1.88
CA LYS A 91 -8.77 -11.00 1.08
C LYS A 91 -9.94 -10.32 0.37
N GLU A 92 -10.68 -9.45 1.08
CA GLU A 92 -11.79 -8.69 0.51
C GLU A 92 -11.31 -7.71 -0.56
N ALA A 93 -10.25 -6.95 -0.29
CA ALA A 93 -9.66 -6.02 -1.25
C ALA A 93 -9.20 -6.71 -2.53
N THR A 94 -8.57 -7.88 -2.41
CA THR A 94 -8.14 -8.68 -3.56
C THR A 94 -9.33 -9.13 -4.39
N LYS A 95 -10.37 -9.67 -3.76
CA LYS A 95 -11.61 -10.07 -4.44
C LYS A 95 -12.29 -8.88 -5.13
N ASN A 96 -12.38 -7.74 -4.45
CA ASN A 96 -12.98 -6.53 -5.02
C ASN A 96 -12.19 -6.04 -6.25
N ALA A 97 -10.86 -6.16 -6.26
CA ALA A 97 -10.03 -5.81 -7.41
C ALA A 97 -10.25 -6.77 -8.60
N GLU A 98 -10.45 -8.07 -8.35
CA GLU A 98 -10.81 -9.05 -9.37
C GLU A 98 -12.16 -8.71 -10.01
N GLU A 99 -13.17 -8.44 -9.19
CA GLU A 99 -14.51 -8.03 -9.66
C GLU A 99 -14.47 -6.71 -10.44
N ALA A 100 -13.64 -5.77 -10.01
CA ALA A 100 -13.40 -4.48 -10.66
C ALA A 100 -12.52 -4.58 -11.92
N LYS A 101 -11.89 -5.73 -12.19
CA LYS A 101 -10.98 -5.99 -13.33
C LYS A 101 -9.78 -5.04 -13.39
N VAL A 102 -9.16 -4.79 -12.24
CA VAL A 102 -7.99 -3.89 -12.11
C VAL A 102 -6.76 -4.56 -11.47
N THR A 103 -6.73 -5.88 -11.43
CA THR A 103 -5.64 -6.66 -10.80
C THR A 103 -4.27 -6.46 -11.47
N ASP A 104 -4.24 -5.97 -12.69
CA ASP A 104 -3.02 -5.57 -13.40
C ASP A 104 -2.43 -4.23 -12.90
N LYS A 105 -3.22 -3.44 -12.18
CA LYS A 105 -2.85 -2.10 -11.69
C LYS A 105 -2.72 -1.99 -10.18
N VAL A 106 -3.39 -2.87 -9.43
CA VAL A 106 -3.45 -2.78 -7.98
C VAL A 106 -2.91 -4.04 -7.29
N ASN A 107 -2.35 -3.83 -6.11
CA ASN A 107 -1.85 -4.90 -5.27
C ASN A 107 -2.23 -4.65 -3.81
N PHE A 108 -2.50 -5.73 -3.05
CA PHE A 108 -2.84 -5.65 -1.63
C PHE A 108 -1.87 -6.49 -0.81
N LYS A 109 -1.39 -5.93 0.32
CA LYS A 109 -0.39 -6.59 1.17
C LYS A 109 -0.85 -6.59 2.62
N GLN A 110 -0.85 -7.76 3.23
CA GLN A 110 -0.96 -7.86 4.68
C GLN A 110 0.38 -7.47 5.30
N ALA A 111 0.42 -6.29 5.94
CA ALA A 111 1.63 -5.79 6.58
C ALA A 111 1.31 -4.72 7.63
N ASP A 112 2.25 -4.50 8.56
CA ASP A 112 2.22 -3.34 9.44
C ASP A 112 2.65 -2.09 8.65
N LEU A 113 1.78 -1.09 8.58
CA LEU A 113 2.04 0.15 7.87
C LEU A 113 3.24 0.94 8.42
N PHE A 114 3.60 0.72 9.70
CA PHE A 114 4.77 1.35 10.32
C PHE A 114 6.10 0.73 9.90
N GLU A 115 6.08 -0.52 9.43
CA GLU A 115 7.26 -1.29 9.01
C GLU A 115 7.36 -1.41 7.47
N THR A 116 6.35 -0.92 6.75
CA THR A 116 6.28 -1.05 5.29
C THR A 116 7.05 0.06 4.57
N ASP A 117 7.74 -0.31 3.48
CA ASP A 117 8.34 0.64 2.55
C ASP A 117 7.28 1.12 1.53
N PHE A 118 6.95 2.40 1.61
CA PHE A 118 6.10 3.11 0.66
C PHE A 118 6.82 4.30 -0.03
N SER A 119 8.13 4.27 -0.06
CA SER A 119 8.98 5.34 -0.64
C SER A 119 8.74 5.60 -2.14
N LYS A 120 8.08 4.66 -2.84
CA LYS A 120 7.70 4.79 -4.25
C LYS A 120 6.41 5.56 -4.46
N ALA A 121 5.65 5.87 -3.40
CA ALA A 121 4.38 6.55 -3.51
C ALA A 121 4.55 7.97 -4.09
N THR A 122 3.63 8.35 -4.98
CA THR A 122 3.41 9.74 -5.41
C THR A 122 2.16 10.33 -4.76
N VAL A 123 1.26 9.45 -4.30
CA VAL A 123 0.07 9.78 -3.51
C VAL A 123 -0.06 8.79 -2.36
N VAL A 124 -0.37 9.29 -1.18
CA VAL A 124 -0.73 8.49 -0.01
C VAL A 124 -2.12 8.89 0.46
N THR A 125 -2.97 7.88 0.72
CA THR A 125 -4.30 8.07 1.30
C THR A 125 -4.35 7.44 2.69
N LEU A 126 -5.11 8.09 3.59
CA LEU A 126 -5.23 7.72 5.00
C LEU A 126 -6.70 7.83 5.45
N TYR A 127 -7.16 6.83 6.17
CA TYR A 127 -8.35 6.92 7.04
C TYR A 127 -8.06 6.21 8.36
N LEU A 128 -7.26 6.87 9.18
CA LEU A 128 -6.72 6.33 10.43
C LEU A 128 -7.04 7.28 11.58
N LEU A 129 -7.00 6.77 12.82
CA LEU A 129 -7.20 7.60 14.01
C LEU A 129 -6.10 8.64 14.18
N PRO A 130 -6.37 9.78 14.86
CA PRO A 130 -5.39 10.86 15.08
C PRO A 130 -4.05 10.38 15.64
N ALA A 131 -4.07 9.50 16.62
CA ALA A 131 -2.85 8.96 17.24
C ALA A 131 -1.99 8.18 16.24
N ILE A 132 -2.61 7.49 15.30
CA ILE A 132 -1.92 6.73 14.25
C ILE A 132 -1.32 7.69 13.22
N ASN A 133 -2.06 8.72 12.80
CA ASN A 133 -1.55 9.74 11.89
C ASN A 133 -0.33 10.46 12.48
N LEU A 134 -0.36 10.83 13.76
CA LEU A 134 0.76 11.45 14.45
C LEU A 134 2.00 10.55 14.53
N LYS A 135 1.81 9.26 14.79
CA LYS A 135 2.88 8.27 14.80
C LYS A 135 3.45 8.02 13.39
N LEU A 136 2.60 8.06 12.37
CA LEU A 136 2.97 7.84 10.97
C LEU A 136 3.69 9.05 10.36
N LYS A 137 3.37 10.26 10.78
CA LYS A 137 3.92 11.52 10.25
C LYS A 137 5.46 11.51 10.08
N PRO A 138 6.30 11.17 11.08
CA PRO A 138 7.75 11.15 10.91
C PRO A 138 8.21 10.11 9.88
N ILE A 139 7.49 9.01 9.74
CA ILE A 139 7.79 7.94 8.76
C ILE A 139 7.48 8.45 7.35
N LEU A 140 6.33 9.11 7.14
CA LEU A 140 5.97 9.76 5.88
C LEU A 140 7.04 10.77 5.45
N MET A 141 7.45 11.66 6.37
CA MET A 141 8.48 12.67 6.11
C MET A 141 9.84 12.05 5.76
N LYS A 142 10.19 10.90 6.35
CA LYS A 142 11.44 10.21 6.11
C LYS A 142 11.45 9.46 4.78
N GLN A 143 10.39 8.70 4.49
CA GLN A 143 10.34 7.79 3.36
C GLN A 143 9.96 8.48 2.04
N LEU A 144 9.00 9.41 2.09
CA LEU A 144 8.43 9.97 0.87
C LEU A 144 9.35 11.02 0.22
N LYS A 145 9.25 11.13 -1.08
CA LYS A 145 9.96 12.14 -1.87
C LYS A 145 9.27 13.50 -1.75
N PRO A 146 10.01 14.62 -1.82
CA PRO A 146 9.42 15.94 -1.97
C PRO A 146 8.39 15.97 -3.12
N GLY A 147 7.27 16.64 -2.88
CA GLY A 147 6.16 16.69 -3.84
C GLY A 147 5.17 15.53 -3.78
N THR A 148 5.43 14.48 -3.00
CA THR A 148 4.43 13.43 -2.73
C THR A 148 3.22 14.04 -2.02
N ARG A 149 2.03 13.76 -2.52
CA ARG A 149 0.75 14.26 -2.03
C ARG A 149 0.15 13.30 -1.02
N ILE A 150 -0.40 13.83 0.06
CA ILE A 150 -1.05 13.05 1.11
C ILE A 150 -2.46 13.59 1.30
N VAL A 151 -3.45 12.69 1.33
CA VAL A 151 -4.83 13.03 1.67
C VAL A 151 -5.30 12.17 2.82
N SER A 152 -5.88 12.81 3.83
CA SER A 152 -6.45 12.13 4.99
C SER A 152 -7.94 12.41 5.13
N HIS A 153 -8.71 11.35 5.33
CA HIS A 153 -10.13 11.37 5.65
C HIS A 153 -10.31 11.66 7.15
N ALA A 154 -11.07 12.68 7.48
CA ALA A 154 -11.56 13.07 8.82
C ALA A 154 -10.51 13.52 9.83
N PHE A 155 -9.25 13.08 9.74
CA PHE A 155 -8.24 13.31 10.77
C PHE A 155 -6.99 13.98 10.21
N ASP A 156 -6.51 15.01 10.91
CA ASP A 156 -5.31 15.77 10.54
C ASP A 156 -4.01 15.12 11.08
N MET A 157 -2.89 15.84 10.97
CA MET A 157 -1.57 15.45 11.45
C MET A 157 -1.03 16.39 12.54
N GLY A 158 -1.93 16.96 13.35
CA GLY A 158 -1.60 17.80 14.49
C GLY A 158 -0.95 19.11 14.13
N ASP A 159 0.33 19.27 14.48
CA ASP A 159 1.11 20.49 14.23
C ASP A 159 1.50 20.68 12.74
N TRP A 160 1.47 19.60 11.92
CA TRP A 160 1.66 19.74 10.48
C TRP A 160 0.35 20.20 9.83
N LYS A 161 0.24 21.52 9.66
CA LYS A 161 -0.97 22.13 9.10
C LYS A 161 -1.21 21.70 7.67
N PRO A 162 -2.45 21.35 7.30
CA PRO A 162 -2.79 21.01 5.92
C PRO A 162 -2.69 22.24 5.01
N GLU A 163 -2.29 22.03 3.77
CA GLU A 163 -2.31 23.05 2.72
C GLU A 163 -3.73 23.36 2.28
N LYS A 164 -4.61 22.33 2.33
CA LYS A 164 -6.02 22.45 1.99
C LYS A 164 -6.86 21.61 2.95
N THR A 165 -8.04 22.15 3.26
CA THR A 165 -9.10 21.46 3.99
C THR A 165 -10.37 21.63 3.19
N VAL A 166 -11.03 20.53 2.86
CA VAL A 166 -12.24 20.52 2.02
C VAL A 166 -13.29 19.65 2.71
N GLU A 167 -14.55 20.05 2.63
CA GLU A 167 -15.68 19.24 3.08
C GLU A 167 -16.33 18.55 1.88
N VAL A 168 -16.48 17.23 1.97
CA VAL A 168 -17.12 16.39 0.94
C VAL A 168 -18.14 15.51 1.62
N ASP A 169 -19.41 15.64 1.24
CA ASP A 169 -20.50 14.83 1.76
C ASP A 169 -20.54 14.81 3.32
N GLY A 170 -20.34 16.00 3.95
CA GLY A 170 -20.31 16.17 5.41
C GLY A 170 -19.07 15.57 6.10
N THR A 171 -18.01 15.31 5.33
CA THR A 171 -16.75 14.79 5.84
C THR A 171 -15.61 15.74 5.47
N THR A 172 -14.84 16.13 6.47
CA THR A 172 -13.62 16.91 6.24
C THR A 172 -12.51 16.02 5.68
N ILE A 173 -11.86 16.47 4.61
CA ILE A 173 -10.65 15.85 4.07
C ILE A 173 -9.51 16.87 4.07
N TYR A 174 -8.32 16.39 4.37
CA TYR A 174 -7.12 17.21 4.53
C TYR A 174 -6.07 16.84 3.50
N PHE A 175 -5.30 17.83 3.04
CA PHE A 175 -4.28 17.66 2.02
C PHE A 175 -2.95 18.27 2.43
N TRP A 176 -1.86 17.54 2.17
CA TRP A 176 -0.48 17.98 2.34
C TRP A 176 0.37 17.57 1.14
N THR A 177 1.47 18.28 0.98
CA THR A 177 2.57 17.90 0.08
C THR A 177 3.83 17.71 0.91
N ILE A 178 4.59 16.65 0.68
CA ILE A 178 5.90 16.48 1.32
C ILE A 178 6.82 17.62 0.91
N PRO A 179 7.37 18.39 1.86
CA PRO A 179 8.20 19.55 1.58
C PRO A 179 9.56 19.16 0.98
N ALA A 180 10.22 20.09 0.33
CA ALA A 180 11.62 19.95 -0.08
C ALA A 180 12.50 19.63 1.14
N LYS A 181 13.37 18.66 1.01
CA LYS A 181 14.36 18.37 2.06
C LYS A 181 15.37 19.52 2.07
N LYS A 182 15.53 20.16 3.23
CA LYS A 182 16.57 21.17 3.45
C LYS A 182 17.94 20.54 3.48
#